data_9d8f6bb35a7df9274b9332aafe8f5c27
#
_entry.id   9d8f6bb35a7df9274b9332aafe8f5c27
#
_cell.length_a   1.000
_cell.length_b   1.000
_cell.length_c   1.000
_cell.angle_alpha   90.00
_cell.angle_beta   90.00
_cell.angle_gamma   90.00
#
_symmetry.space_group_name_H-M   'P 1'
#
loop_
_entity.id
_entity.type
_entity.pdbx_description
1 polymer ?
#
loop_
_entity_poly.entity_id
_entity_poly.type
_entity_poly.pdbx_seq_one_letter_code
_entity_poly.pdbx_strand_id
1 'polypeptide(L)' 'MNLANFETMDPVMLMSIVNMKLRDDFSGDLDQLVAYFDIDRAALEARLATAGFDYLPEAGQFR' A
#
# COMPACT_ATOMS: atom_id res chain seq x y z
N MET A 1 -13.10 -0.77 -4.18
CA MET A 1 -12.24 -1.93 -3.84
C MET A 1 -11.93 -1.93 -2.36
N ASN A 2 -11.99 -3.09 -1.74
CA ASN A 2 -11.78 -3.22 -0.30
C ASN A 2 -10.38 -3.77 -0.03
N LEU A 3 -9.54 -2.98 0.64
CA LEU A 3 -8.19 -3.41 1.01
C LEU A 3 -8.14 -4.16 2.34
N ALA A 4 -9.28 -4.41 2.98
CA ALA A 4 -9.31 -5.12 4.26
C ALA A 4 -8.73 -6.54 4.14
N ASN A 5 -8.78 -7.14 2.95
CA ASN A 5 -8.25 -8.48 2.71
C ASN A 5 -6.83 -8.47 2.15
N PHE A 6 -6.09 -7.40 2.37
CA PHE A 6 -4.77 -7.23 1.75
C PHE A 6 -3.80 -8.37 2.11
N GLU A 7 -3.97 -8.99 3.27
CA GLU A 7 -3.07 -10.06 3.71
C GLU A 7 -3.22 -11.34 2.89
N THR A 8 -4.35 -11.51 2.20
CA THR A 8 -4.60 -12.67 1.35
C THR A 8 -4.40 -12.37 -0.13
N MET A 9 -4.11 -11.13 -0.46
CA MET A 9 -3.90 -10.73 -1.86
C MET A 9 -2.48 -11.05 -2.31
N ASP A 10 -2.32 -11.30 -3.62
CA ASP A 10 -1.00 -11.39 -4.23
C ASP A 10 -0.26 -10.07 -4.00
N PRO A 11 0.96 -10.09 -3.43
CA PRO A 11 1.68 -8.84 -3.15
C PRO A 11 1.94 -8.00 -4.39
N VAL A 12 2.16 -8.59 -5.56
CA VAL A 12 2.36 -7.81 -6.79
C VAL A 12 1.08 -7.07 -7.17
N MET A 13 -0.05 -7.75 -7.12
CA MET A 13 -1.34 -7.12 -7.39
C MET A 13 -1.65 -6.05 -6.34
N LEU A 14 -1.39 -6.35 -5.07
CA LEU A 14 -1.60 -5.41 -4.00
C LEU A 14 -0.76 -4.14 -4.19
N MET A 15 0.51 -4.30 -4.54
CA MET A 15 1.40 -3.17 -4.80
C MET A 15 0.85 -2.28 -5.91
N SER A 16 0.37 -2.88 -7.00
CA SER A 16 -0.20 -2.12 -8.12
C SER A 16 -1.41 -1.31 -7.68
N ILE A 17 -2.30 -1.92 -6.90
CA ILE A 17 -3.51 -1.25 -6.42
C ILE A 17 -3.15 -0.12 -5.46
N VAL A 18 -2.26 -0.39 -4.51
CA VAL A 18 -1.86 0.59 -3.51
C VAL A 18 -1.18 1.78 -4.19
N ASN A 19 -0.28 1.53 -5.13
CA ASN A 19 0.41 2.62 -5.85
C ASN A 19 -0.56 3.47 -6.65
N MET A 20 -1.54 2.84 -7.29
CA MET A 20 -2.55 3.58 -8.04
C MET A 20 -3.36 4.48 -7.11
N LYS A 21 -3.78 3.97 -5.95
CA LYS A 21 -4.52 4.75 -4.97
C LYS A 21 -3.68 5.88 -4.40
N LEU A 22 -2.42 5.61 -4.07
CA LEU A 22 -1.50 6.63 -3.56
C LEU A 22 -1.40 7.80 -4.54
N ARG A 23 -1.20 7.48 -5.82
CA ARG A 23 -1.06 8.51 -6.84
C ARG A 23 -2.35 9.30 -7.05
N ASP A 24 -3.48 8.60 -7.14
CA ASP A 24 -4.73 9.22 -7.59
C ASP A 24 -5.52 9.87 -6.45
N ASP A 25 -5.46 9.32 -5.24
CA ASP A 25 -6.36 9.72 -4.16
C ASP A 25 -5.65 10.32 -2.94
N PHE A 26 -4.37 10.05 -2.74
CA PHE A 26 -3.67 10.40 -1.50
C PHE A 26 -2.37 11.16 -1.72
N SER A 27 -2.07 11.54 -2.95
CA SER A 27 -0.87 12.34 -3.29
C SER A 27 0.43 11.70 -2.76
N GLY A 28 0.49 10.39 -2.73
CA GLY A 28 1.65 9.66 -2.28
C GLY A 28 1.78 9.50 -0.77
N ASP A 29 0.78 9.90 0.01
CA ASP A 29 0.83 9.83 1.47
C ASP A 29 0.24 8.50 1.96
N LEU A 30 1.14 7.59 2.36
CA LEU A 30 0.73 6.26 2.82
C LEU A 30 -0.06 6.32 4.12
N ASP A 31 0.27 7.26 5.02
CA ASP A 31 -0.47 7.39 6.28
C ASP A 31 -1.93 7.73 6.04
N GLN A 32 -2.22 8.57 5.06
CA GLN A 32 -3.60 8.90 4.71
C GLN A 32 -4.32 7.70 4.12
N LEU A 33 -3.64 6.93 3.29
CA LEU A 33 -4.23 5.73 2.68
C LEU A 33 -4.63 4.71 3.75
N VAL A 34 -3.72 4.39 4.66
CA VAL A 34 -4.01 3.37 5.68
C VAL A 34 -5.09 3.86 6.65
N ALA A 35 -5.12 5.15 6.95
CA ALA A 35 -6.18 5.71 7.79
C ALA A 35 -7.53 5.63 7.10
N TYR A 36 -7.59 5.92 5.82
CA TYR A 36 -8.83 5.88 5.05
C TYR A 36 -9.42 4.46 5.01
N PHE A 37 -8.56 3.46 4.79
CA PHE A 37 -9.00 2.07 4.69
C PHE A 37 -9.02 1.35 6.05
N ASP A 38 -8.61 2.03 7.12
CA ASP A 38 -8.59 1.47 8.47
C ASP A 38 -7.75 0.19 8.54
N ILE A 39 -6.54 0.25 8.01
CA ILE A 39 -5.60 -0.87 8.02
C ILE A 39 -4.32 -0.48 8.74
N ASP A 40 -3.60 -1.48 9.26
CA ASP A 40 -2.34 -1.26 9.95
C ASP A 40 -1.22 -1.07 8.92
N ARG A 41 -0.56 0.09 8.99
CA ARG A 41 0.55 0.41 8.07
C ARG A 41 1.67 -0.62 8.15
N ALA A 42 2.07 -1.03 9.36
CA ALA A 42 3.16 -1.99 9.52
C ALA A 42 2.81 -3.33 8.88
N ALA A 43 1.56 -3.77 9.01
CA ALA A 43 1.11 -5.02 8.40
C ALA A 43 1.10 -4.92 6.88
N LEU A 44 0.67 -3.79 6.32
CA LEU A 44 0.69 -3.58 4.88
C LEU A 44 2.11 -3.57 4.34
N GLU A 45 3.01 -2.85 5.00
CA GLU A 45 4.40 -2.80 4.59
C GLU A 45 5.05 -4.19 4.67
N ALA A 46 4.75 -4.96 5.73
CA ALA A 46 5.28 -6.30 5.88
C ALA A 46 4.80 -7.22 4.75
N ARG A 47 3.51 -7.11 4.39
CA ARG A 47 2.96 -7.92 3.30
C ARG A 47 3.67 -7.63 1.97
N LEU A 48 3.88 -6.36 1.67
CA LEU A 48 4.56 -5.98 0.43
C LEU A 48 6.05 -6.30 0.46
N ALA A 49 6.67 -6.26 1.64
CA ALA A 49 8.06 -6.62 1.79
C ALA A 49 8.32 -8.10 1.46
N THR A 50 7.32 -8.98 1.61
CA THR A 50 7.49 -10.39 1.24
C THR A 50 7.80 -10.57 -0.24
N ALA A 51 7.44 -9.61 -1.07
CA ALA A 51 7.74 -9.62 -2.50
C ALA A 51 8.87 -8.64 -2.85
N GLY A 52 9.53 -8.06 -1.85
CA GLY A 52 10.65 -7.15 -2.07
C GLY A 52 10.27 -5.72 -2.35
N PHE A 53 9.05 -5.31 -2.03
CA PHE A 53 8.59 -3.93 -2.24
C PHE A 53 8.66 -3.14 -0.94
N ASP A 54 9.29 -1.95 -1.01
CA ASP A 54 9.39 -1.03 0.11
C ASP A 54 8.74 0.29 -0.24
N TYR A 55 8.15 0.96 0.75
CA TYR A 55 7.58 2.28 0.55
C TYR A 55 8.69 3.31 0.49
N LEU A 56 8.70 4.11 -0.58
CA LEU A 56 9.66 5.20 -0.78
C LEU A 56 8.94 6.53 -0.65
N PRO A 57 9.10 7.23 0.50
CA PRO A 57 8.39 8.49 0.71
C PRO A 57 8.71 9.55 -0.35
N GLU A 58 9.94 9.61 -0.81
CA GLU A 58 10.36 10.58 -1.82
C GLU A 58 9.70 10.31 -3.17
N ALA A 59 9.34 9.07 -3.46
CA ALA A 59 8.64 8.69 -4.68
C ALA A 59 7.12 8.62 -4.48
N GLY A 60 6.66 8.55 -3.23
CA GLY A 60 5.25 8.43 -2.90
C GLY A 60 4.63 7.11 -3.36
N GLN A 61 5.42 6.04 -3.40
CA GLN A 61 4.95 4.73 -3.86
C GLN A 61 5.85 3.62 -3.35
N PHE A 62 5.36 2.39 -3.51
CA PHE A 62 6.16 1.18 -3.26
C PHE A 62 6.98 0.80 -4.48
N ARG A 63 8.18 0.30 -4.23
CA ARG A 63 9.06 -0.23 -5.29
C ARG A 63 9.85 -1.43 -4.81
#